data_28d57d3db072f1bb4e8355b95eae9713
#
_entry.id   28d57d3db072f1bb4e8355b95eae9713
#
_cell.length_a   1.000
_cell.length_b   1.000
_cell.length_c   1.000
_cell.angle_alpha   90.00
_cell.angle_beta   90.00
_cell.angle_gamma   90.00
#
_symmetry.space_group_name_H-M   'P 1'
#
loop_
_entity.id
_entity.type
_entity.pdbx_description
1 polymer ?
#
loop_
_entity_poly.entity_id
_entity_poly.type
_entity_poly.pdbx_seq_one_letter_code
_entity_poly.pdbx_strand_id
1 'polypeptide(L)'
;MALEIERRFLIKNDKWKEFIIKKTLVEQGYLTNNLEDWIIRIRFNGENFKIAIKKHIKNFTNFEFEYVIPNSDGEKIMSKLTNIIKKERFFLEVENKCWTIDCFKEKNFPLKIAEIELSKEEEEFNIPSFISKEITGLNNFSNFSLTHYPFSLWGNEDLTTIKKI
;
A
#
# COMPACT_ATOMS: atom_id res chain seq x y z
N MET A 1 3.72 7.94 18.97
CA MET A 1 2.48 7.15 19.03
C MET A 1 2.24 6.65 17.62
N ALA A 2 2.10 5.37 17.47
CA ALA A 2 2.06 4.73 16.15
C ALA A 2 0.64 4.74 15.56
N LEU A 3 0.14 5.91 15.24
CA LEU A 3 -1.08 6.07 14.44
C LEU A 3 -0.68 6.30 13.00
N GLU A 4 -1.26 5.53 12.10
CA GLU A 4 -1.21 5.70 10.67
C GLU A 4 -2.58 6.14 10.18
N ILE A 5 -2.63 7.27 9.50
CA ILE A 5 -3.83 7.84 8.89
C ILE A 5 -3.53 8.00 7.41
N GLU A 6 -4.09 7.11 6.58
CA GLU A 6 -3.73 7.00 5.17
C GLU A 6 -4.95 7.09 4.27
N ARG A 7 -4.88 7.92 3.22
CA ARG A 7 -5.87 7.90 2.14
C ARG A 7 -5.27 7.36 0.86
N ARG A 8 -6.06 6.59 0.13
CA ARG A 8 -5.63 5.86 -1.07
C ARG A 8 -6.48 6.18 -2.29
N PHE A 9 -5.84 6.20 -3.45
CA PHE A 9 -6.46 6.64 -4.68
C PHE A 9 -5.99 5.83 -5.89
N LEU A 10 -6.85 5.71 -6.90
CA LEU A 10 -6.47 5.23 -8.22
C LEU A 10 -5.86 6.37 -9.05
N ILE A 11 -5.07 6.00 -10.05
CA ILE A 11 -4.36 6.92 -10.95
C ILE A 11 -4.98 6.87 -12.34
N LYS A 12 -5.16 8.03 -12.99
CA LYS A 12 -5.73 8.11 -14.33
C LYS A 12 -4.74 8.40 -15.46
N ASN A 13 -3.55 8.89 -15.15
CA ASN A 13 -2.51 9.22 -16.14
C ASN A 13 -1.11 9.21 -15.51
N ASP A 14 -0.09 9.37 -16.33
CA ASP A 14 1.30 9.29 -15.93
C ASP A 14 1.96 10.63 -15.54
N LYS A 15 1.20 11.73 -15.39
CA LYS A 15 1.75 13.05 -15.01
C LYS A 15 2.44 13.07 -13.65
N TRP A 16 2.11 12.11 -12.77
CA TRP A 16 2.78 11.96 -11.48
C TRP A 16 4.29 11.73 -11.60
N LYS A 17 4.78 11.23 -12.76
CA LYS A 17 6.20 10.96 -12.97
C LYS A 17 7.07 12.21 -12.91
N GLU A 18 6.50 13.39 -13.15
CA GLU A 18 7.19 14.68 -13.09
C GLU A 18 7.58 15.08 -11.64
N PHE A 19 6.93 14.48 -10.63
CA PHE A 19 7.10 14.79 -9.22
C PHE A 19 7.95 13.77 -8.46
N ILE A 20 8.56 12.81 -9.16
CA ILE A 20 9.33 11.72 -8.53
C ILE A 20 10.62 12.28 -7.91
N ILE A 21 10.79 12.04 -6.61
CA ILE A 21 12.04 12.36 -5.90
C ILE A 21 12.88 11.11 -5.59
N LYS A 22 12.23 9.94 -5.45
CA LYS A 22 12.89 8.67 -5.14
C LYS A 22 12.03 7.50 -5.59
N LYS A 23 12.66 6.37 -5.87
CA LYS A 23 11.97 5.09 -6.05
C LYS A 23 12.67 3.96 -5.31
N THR A 24 11.93 2.92 -4.95
CA THR A 24 12.46 1.70 -4.35
C THR A 24 11.65 0.49 -4.79
N LEU A 25 12.29 -0.68 -4.78
CA LEU A 25 11.57 -1.95 -4.89
C LEU A 25 11.05 -2.34 -3.50
N VAL A 26 9.82 -2.81 -3.45
CA VAL A 26 9.18 -3.31 -2.23
C VAL A 26 8.70 -4.73 -2.48
N GLU A 27 9.15 -5.63 -1.60
CA GLU A 27 8.60 -6.98 -1.49
C GLU A 27 8.00 -7.13 -0.09
N GLN A 28 6.76 -7.60 0.00
CA GLN A 28 6.09 -7.76 1.29
C GLN A 28 5.17 -8.97 1.32
N GLY A 29 5.09 -9.58 2.49
CA GLY A 29 4.19 -10.68 2.76
C GLY A 29 3.64 -10.60 4.19
N TYR A 30 2.71 -11.49 4.51
CA TYR A 30 1.95 -11.46 5.75
C TYR A 30 2.07 -12.79 6.49
N LEU A 31 2.26 -12.71 7.81
CA LEU A 31 2.32 -13.83 8.73
C LEU A 31 0.94 -14.19 9.30
N THR A 32 -0.01 -13.27 9.21
CA THR A 32 -1.40 -13.45 9.66
C THR A 32 -2.31 -13.77 8.49
N ASN A 33 -3.35 -14.53 8.74
CA ASN A 33 -4.31 -15.00 7.73
C ASN A 33 -5.70 -14.34 7.85
N ASN A 34 -5.89 -13.42 8.79
CA ASN A 34 -7.17 -12.77 9.05
C ASN A 34 -7.03 -11.25 9.16
N LEU A 35 -7.92 -10.51 8.47
CA LEU A 35 -8.00 -9.04 8.53
C LEU A 35 -8.65 -8.50 9.82
N GLU A 36 -9.42 -9.32 10.52
CA GLU A 36 -10.16 -8.90 11.71
C GLU A 36 -9.28 -8.77 12.96
N ASP A 37 -8.06 -9.32 12.90
CA ASP A 37 -7.11 -9.32 13.99
C ASP A 37 -5.90 -8.43 13.69
N TRP A 38 -4.86 -8.55 14.50
CA TRP A 38 -3.58 -7.91 14.23
C TRP A 38 -2.95 -8.48 12.95
N ILE A 39 -2.62 -7.60 12.01
CA ILE A 39 -1.90 -7.95 10.80
C ILE A 39 -0.41 -7.84 11.07
N ILE A 40 0.33 -8.91 10.84
CA ILE A 40 1.79 -8.94 10.92
C ILE A 40 2.34 -9.02 9.50
N ARG A 41 3.08 -7.99 9.10
CA ARG A 41 3.68 -7.86 7.77
C ARG A 41 5.20 -7.89 7.87
N ILE A 42 5.83 -8.61 6.96
CA ILE A 42 7.27 -8.49 6.65
C ILE A 42 7.40 -7.72 5.35
N ARG A 43 8.31 -6.75 5.31
CA ARG A 43 8.59 -5.92 4.13
C ARG A 43 10.09 -5.77 3.94
N PHE A 44 10.56 -6.00 2.72
CA PHE A 44 11.86 -5.54 2.23
C PHE A 44 11.65 -4.26 1.43
N ASN A 45 12.40 -3.21 1.70
CA ASN A 45 12.26 -1.90 1.06
C ASN A 45 13.42 -1.58 0.10
N GLY A 46 14.15 -2.60 -0.36
CA GLY A 46 15.34 -2.45 -1.19
C GLY A 46 16.64 -2.31 -0.39
N GLU A 47 16.56 -2.12 0.93
CA GLU A 47 17.72 -1.92 1.80
C GLU A 47 17.63 -2.77 3.07
N ASN A 48 16.52 -2.68 3.78
CA ASN A 48 16.31 -3.33 5.07
C ASN A 48 14.99 -4.09 5.10
N PHE A 49 14.97 -5.14 5.91
CA PHE A 49 13.73 -5.78 6.30
C PHE A 49 13.09 -5.08 7.50
N LYS A 50 11.78 -4.97 7.45
CA LYS A 50 10.98 -4.43 8.54
C LYS A 50 9.83 -5.38 8.86
N ILE A 51 9.53 -5.50 10.15
CA ILE A 51 8.29 -6.12 10.63
C ILE A 51 7.34 -5.00 11.04
N ALA A 52 6.09 -5.08 10.61
CA ALA A 52 5.03 -4.17 11.03
C ALA A 52 3.88 -4.96 11.65
N ILE A 53 3.37 -4.44 12.76
CA ILE A 53 2.20 -4.95 13.46
C ILE A 53 1.12 -3.88 13.36
N LYS A 54 0.02 -4.19 12.66
CA LYS A 54 -1.03 -3.23 12.32
C LYS A 54 -2.38 -3.71 12.80
N LYS A 55 -3.21 -2.79 13.32
CA LYS A 55 -4.60 -3.03 13.68
C LYS A 55 -5.47 -1.86 13.28
N HIS A 56 -6.58 -2.16 12.61
CA HIS A 56 -7.58 -1.15 12.30
C HIS A 56 -8.26 -0.63 13.57
N ILE A 57 -8.46 0.68 13.66
CA ILE A 57 -9.14 1.35 14.78
C ILE A 57 -10.52 1.81 14.32
N LYS A 58 -10.55 2.75 13.38
CA LYS A 58 -11.78 3.34 12.82
C LYS A 58 -11.48 4.06 11.51
N ASN A 59 -12.48 4.23 10.68
CA ASN A 59 -12.39 4.95 9.40
C ASN A 59 -11.17 4.49 8.57
N PHE A 60 -10.15 5.33 8.43
CA PHE A 60 -8.88 5.05 7.76
C PHE A 60 -7.68 5.22 8.71
N THR A 61 -7.93 5.12 10.03
CA THR A 61 -6.94 5.19 11.09
C THR A 61 -6.61 3.81 11.61
N ASN A 62 -5.30 3.51 11.72
CA ASN A 62 -4.78 2.25 12.23
C ASN A 62 -3.73 2.49 13.32
N PHE A 63 -3.54 1.50 14.22
CA PHE A 63 -2.27 1.35 14.90
C PHE A 63 -1.28 0.71 13.92
N GLU A 64 -0.07 1.25 13.82
CA GLU A 64 1.05 0.62 13.15
C GLU A 64 2.33 0.78 13.97
N PHE A 65 2.93 -0.37 14.29
CA PHE A 65 4.24 -0.47 14.95
C PHE A 65 5.19 -1.10 13.95
N GLU A 66 6.21 -0.37 13.50
CA GLU A 66 7.16 -0.86 12.52
C GLU A 66 8.59 -0.84 13.08
N TYR A 67 9.30 -1.95 12.93
CA TYR A 67 10.65 -2.15 13.43
C TYR A 67 11.56 -2.72 12.33
N VAL A 68 12.78 -2.20 12.25
CA VAL A 68 13.83 -2.83 11.43
C VAL A 68 14.28 -4.11 12.12
N ILE A 69 14.40 -5.17 11.33
CA ILE A 69 14.92 -6.47 11.80
C ILE A 69 16.20 -6.82 11.04
N PRO A 70 17.04 -7.72 11.57
CA PRO A 70 18.21 -8.21 10.85
C PRO A 70 17.81 -8.78 9.48
N ASN A 71 18.57 -8.44 8.43
CA ASN A 71 18.26 -8.89 7.08
C ASN A 71 18.23 -10.43 6.99
N SER A 72 19.13 -11.11 7.71
CA SER A 72 19.14 -12.58 7.77
C SER A 72 17.85 -13.20 8.30
N ASP A 73 17.18 -12.52 9.23
CA ASP A 73 15.91 -12.97 9.80
C ASP A 73 14.76 -12.68 8.85
N GLY A 74 14.75 -11.47 8.27
CA GLY A 74 13.79 -11.07 7.25
C GLY A 74 13.78 -12.00 6.04
N GLU A 75 14.96 -12.36 5.52
CA GLU A 75 15.13 -13.32 4.42
C GLU A 75 14.56 -14.69 4.76
N LYS A 76 14.88 -15.20 5.96
CA LYS A 76 14.35 -16.50 6.43
C LYS A 76 12.84 -16.50 6.55
N ILE A 77 12.25 -15.44 7.13
CA ILE A 77 10.80 -15.31 7.25
C ILE A 77 10.17 -15.22 5.87
N MET A 78 10.67 -14.32 5.00
CA MET A 78 10.14 -14.10 3.66
C MET A 78 10.17 -15.39 2.83
N SER A 79 11.22 -16.21 2.95
CA SER A 79 11.36 -17.48 2.23
C SER A 79 10.31 -18.54 2.60
N LYS A 80 9.58 -18.35 3.70
CA LYS A 80 8.51 -19.27 4.14
C LYS A 80 7.12 -18.80 3.76
N LEU A 81 7.01 -17.59 3.22
CA LEU A 81 5.73 -17.03 2.76
C LEU A 81 5.45 -17.46 1.33
N THR A 82 4.21 -17.86 1.07
CA THR A 82 3.77 -18.31 -0.26
C THR A 82 3.21 -17.18 -1.10
N ASN A 83 2.66 -16.15 -0.46
CA ASN A 83 1.99 -15.03 -1.13
C ASN A 83 2.73 -13.73 -0.82
N ILE A 84 3.50 -13.26 -1.78
CA ILE A 84 4.31 -12.05 -1.68
C ILE A 84 3.84 -11.06 -2.73
N ILE A 85 3.66 -9.80 -2.33
CA ILE A 85 3.46 -8.68 -3.23
C ILE A 85 4.82 -8.08 -3.57
N LYS A 86 5.01 -7.83 -4.87
CA LYS A 86 6.13 -7.04 -5.39
C LYS A 86 5.62 -5.79 -6.08
N LYS A 87 6.25 -4.67 -5.79
CA LYS A 87 5.89 -3.37 -6.38
C LYS A 87 7.11 -2.44 -6.44
N GLU A 88 7.08 -1.51 -7.38
CA GLU A 88 7.92 -0.31 -7.33
C GLU A 88 7.15 0.77 -6.61
N ARG A 89 7.73 1.31 -5.54
CA ARG A 89 7.20 2.47 -4.81
C ARG A 89 7.95 3.71 -5.23
N PHE A 90 7.23 4.68 -5.72
CA PHE A 90 7.72 6.01 -6.06
C PHE A 90 7.30 6.99 -4.98
N PHE A 91 8.24 7.80 -4.53
CA PHE A 91 8.00 8.89 -3.60
C PHE A 91 7.94 10.19 -4.38
N LEU A 92 6.93 11.00 -4.11
CA LEU A 92 6.66 12.25 -4.79
C LEU A 92 6.50 13.38 -3.77
N GLU A 93 6.84 14.59 -4.20
CA GLU A 93 6.50 15.81 -3.50
C GLU A 93 5.56 16.64 -4.38
N VAL A 94 4.34 16.84 -3.93
CA VAL A 94 3.30 17.63 -4.63
C VAL A 94 2.73 18.65 -3.66
N GLU A 95 2.91 19.95 -3.93
CA GLU A 95 2.41 21.04 -3.10
C GLU A 95 2.78 20.88 -1.60
N ASN A 96 4.06 20.59 -1.33
CA ASN A 96 4.61 20.34 0.00
C ASN A 96 3.98 19.15 0.76
N LYS A 97 3.33 18.23 0.04
CA LYS A 97 2.82 16.97 0.57
C LYS A 97 3.59 15.79 -0.03
N CYS A 98 3.93 14.83 0.85
CA CYS A 98 4.53 13.59 0.41
C CYS A 98 3.46 12.61 -0.04
N TRP A 99 3.57 12.17 -1.29
CA TRP A 99 2.76 11.11 -1.86
C TRP A 99 3.61 9.90 -2.16
N THR A 100 3.01 8.72 -2.10
CA THR A 100 3.64 7.53 -2.66
C THR A 100 2.77 6.95 -3.76
N ILE A 101 3.41 6.38 -4.79
CA ILE A 101 2.71 5.61 -5.83
C ILE A 101 3.32 4.22 -5.89
N ASP A 102 2.48 3.23 -5.63
CA ASP A 102 2.80 1.83 -5.76
C ASP A 102 2.40 1.33 -7.14
N CYS A 103 3.38 0.96 -7.95
CA CYS A 103 3.18 0.27 -9.23
C CYS A 103 3.36 -1.22 -8.99
N PHE A 104 2.27 -1.95 -8.92
CA PHE A 104 2.28 -3.37 -8.63
C PHE A 104 2.85 -4.20 -9.79
N LYS A 105 3.50 -5.30 -9.44
CA LYS A 105 4.11 -6.24 -10.39
C LYS A 105 3.39 -7.60 -10.37
N GLU A 106 3.81 -8.49 -11.24
CA GLU A 106 3.36 -9.88 -11.32
C GLU A 106 1.82 -9.99 -11.35
N LYS A 107 1.23 -10.76 -10.44
CA LYS A 107 -0.22 -11.03 -10.40
C LYS A 107 -1.08 -9.78 -10.14
N ASN A 108 -0.49 -8.71 -9.63
CA ASN A 108 -1.18 -7.45 -9.37
C ASN A 108 -0.93 -6.38 -10.44
N PHE A 109 -0.16 -6.68 -11.50
CA PHE A 109 -0.01 -5.79 -12.65
C PHE A 109 -1.34 -5.70 -13.44
N PRO A 110 -1.73 -4.52 -13.97
CA PRO A 110 -1.06 -3.21 -13.99
C PRO A 110 -1.55 -2.22 -12.91
N LEU A 111 -2.04 -2.70 -11.77
CA LEU A 111 -2.59 -1.86 -10.71
C LEU A 111 -1.57 -0.80 -10.25
N LYS A 112 -2.05 0.44 -10.09
CA LYS A 112 -1.29 1.55 -9.51
C LYS A 112 -2.15 2.21 -8.43
N ILE A 113 -1.61 2.40 -7.24
CA ILE A 113 -2.28 3.04 -6.11
C ILE A 113 -1.42 4.19 -5.62
N ALA A 114 -2.04 5.38 -5.49
CA ALA A 114 -1.45 6.52 -4.81
C ALA A 114 -1.89 6.53 -3.36
N GLU A 115 -0.96 6.85 -2.46
CA GLU A 115 -1.21 6.96 -1.02
C GLU A 115 -0.69 8.30 -0.52
N ILE A 116 -1.43 8.91 0.41
CA ILE A 116 -1.00 10.06 1.21
C ILE A 116 -1.23 9.77 2.68
N GLU A 117 -0.20 9.94 3.48
CA GLU A 117 -0.27 9.84 4.94
C GLU A 117 -0.58 11.22 5.53
N LEU A 118 -1.53 11.27 6.46
CA LEU A 118 -2.04 12.48 7.07
C LEU A 118 -1.69 12.53 8.55
N SER A 119 -1.56 13.73 9.10
CA SER A 119 -1.33 13.93 10.54
C SER A 119 -2.60 13.76 11.37
N LYS A 120 -3.78 13.96 10.75
CA LYS A 120 -5.11 13.78 11.33
C LYS A 120 -6.14 13.53 10.23
N GLU A 121 -7.29 12.94 10.59
CA GLU A 121 -8.34 12.57 9.61
C GLU A 121 -8.91 13.79 8.85
N GLU A 122 -8.99 14.96 9.51
CA GLU A 122 -9.54 16.20 8.96
C GLU A 122 -8.49 17.05 8.22
N GLU A 123 -7.29 16.52 8.01
CA GLU A 123 -6.25 17.26 7.29
C GLU A 123 -6.66 17.50 5.84
N GLU A 124 -6.72 18.77 5.44
CA GLU A 124 -7.04 19.17 4.07
C GLU A 124 -5.79 19.10 3.18
N PHE A 125 -5.99 18.68 1.95
CA PHE A 125 -4.97 18.69 0.90
C PHE A 125 -5.64 18.75 -0.48
N ASN A 126 -4.91 19.28 -1.44
CA ASN A 126 -5.38 19.30 -2.83
C ASN A 126 -5.20 17.93 -3.48
N ILE A 127 -6.19 17.51 -4.27
CA ILE A 127 -6.13 16.28 -5.05
C ILE A 127 -5.34 16.54 -6.34
N PRO A 128 -4.17 15.92 -6.54
CA PRO A 128 -3.37 16.12 -7.73
C PRO A 128 -4.10 15.72 -9.01
N SER A 129 -3.78 16.38 -10.13
CA SER A 129 -4.47 16.17 -11.41
C SER A 129 -4.32 14.76 -12.01
N PHE A 130 -3.35 13.96 -11.55
CA PHE A 130 -3.15 12.58 -11.96
C PHE A 130 -4.00 11.57 -11.17
N ILE A 131 -4.63 11.98 -10.09
CA ILE A 131 -5.54 11.14 -9.29
C ILE A 131 -6.89 11.01 -10.03
N SER A 132 -7.43 9.79 -9.99
CA SER A 132 -8.74 9.48 -10.55
C SER A 132 -9.79 9.42 -9.45
N LYS A 133 -9.63 8.50 -8.51
CA LYS A 133 -10.69 8.05 -7.65
C LYS A 133 -10.16 7.62 -6.29
N GLU A 134 -10.87 8.00 -5.24
CA GLU A 134 -10.57 7.53 -3.90
C GLU A 134 -11.04 6.09 -3.69
N ILE A 135 -10.16 5.29 -3.08
CA ILE A 135 -10.37 3.88 -2.73
C ILE A 135 -10.07 3.62 -1.25
N THR A 136 -10.00 4.68 -0.44
CA THR A 136 -9.79 4.58 1.01
C THR A 136 -10.87 3.69 1.63
N GLY A 137 -10.47 2.75 2.49
CA GLY A 137 -11.40 1.82 3.13
C GLY A 137 -11.91 0.68 2.26
N LEU A 138 -11.61 0.64 0.95
CA LEU A 138 -11.95 -0.48 0.10
C LEU A 138 -10.97 -1.62 0.32
N ASN A 139 -11.40 -2.67 1.03
CA ASN A 139 -10.55 -3.78 1.44
C ASN A 139 -9.89 -4.52 0.27
N ASN A 140 -10.55 -4.65 -0.88
CA ASN A 140 -10.01 -5.32 -2.07
C ASN A 140 -8.66 -4.74 -2.50
N PHE A 141 -8.46 -3.43 -2.29
CA PHE A 141 -7.22 -2.73 -2.65
C PHE A 141 -6.17 -2.77 -1.53
N SER A 142 -6.45 -3.39 -0.39
CA SER A 142 -5.42 -3.56 0.64
C SER A 142 -4.32 -4.49 0.15
N ASN A 143 -3.07 -4.19 0.53
CA ASN A 143 -1.96 -5.08 0.20
C ASN A 143 -2.19 -6.51 0.73
N PHE A 144 -2.84 -6.65 1.90
CA PHE A 144 -3.21 -7.96 2.44
C PHE A 144 -4.16 -8.70 1.51
N SER A 145 -5.26 -8.07 1.09
CA SER A 145 -6.23 -8.71 0.18
C SER A 145 -5.62 -9.06 -1.17
N LEU A 146 -4.77 -8.19 -1.71
CA LEU A 146 -4.07 -8.42 -2.98
C LEU A 146 -3.07 -9.58 -2.93
N THR A 147 -2.61 -10.03 -1.75
CA THR A 147 -1.83 -11.28 -1.64
C THR A 147 -2.68 -12.53 -1.78
N HIS A 148 -3.95 -12.48 -1.37
CA HIS A 148 -4.86 -13.63 -1.37
C HIS A 148 -5.74 -13.67 -2.60
N TYR A 149 -6.19 -12.50 -3.06
CA TYR A 149 -7.02 -12.33 -4.26
C TYR A 149 -6.42 -11.25 -5.15
N PRO A 150 -5.38 -11.59 -5.94
CA PRO A 150 -4.64 -10.64 -6.75
C PRO A 150 -5.48 -10.03 -7.88
N PHE A 151 -5.10 -8.84 -8.32
CA PHE A 151 -5.78 -8.06 -9.35
C PHE A 151 -6.04 -8.84 -10.64
N SER A 152 -5.14 -9.75 -11.03
CA SER A 152 -5.29 -10.62 -12.20
C SER A 152 -6.48 -11.60 -12.14
N LEU A 153 -7.03 -11.84 -10.94
CA LEU A 153 -8.19 -12.71 -10.73
C LEU A 153 -9.50 -11.93 -10.61
N TRP A 154 -9.45 -10.60 -10.65
CA TRP A 154 -10.64 -9.77 -10.51
C TRP A 154 -11.57 -9.93 -11.70
N GLY A 155 -12.84 -10.20 -11.39
CA GLY A 155 -13.91 -10.33 -12.37
C GLY A 155 -14.58 -9.00 -12.71
N ASN A 156 -15.58 -9.07 -13.59
CA ASN A 156 -16.34 -7.88 -14.01
C ASN A 156 -17.03 -7.17 -12.83
N GLU A 157 -17.43 -7.88 -11.78
CA GLU A 157 -18.06 -7.30 -10.60
C GLU A 157 -17.06 -6.43 -9.81
N ASP A 158 -15.84 -6.93 -9.58
CA ASP A 158 -14.77 -6.18 -8.92
C ASP A 158 -14.41 -4.92 -9.72
N LEU A 159 -14.26 -5.06 -11.04
CA LEU A 159 -13.95 -3.96 -11.96
C LEU A 159 -15.10 -2.96 -12.10
N THR A 160 -16.35 -3.41 -11.95
CA THR A 160 -17.53 -2.54 -11.97
C THR A 160 -17.57 -1.68 -10.71
N THR A 161 -17.13 -2.20 -9.57
CA THR A 161 -16.95 -1.41 -8.35
C THR A 161 -15.97 -0.26 -8.59
N ILE A 162 -14.89 -0.49 -9.34
CA ILE A 162 -13.96 0.57 -9.76
C ILE A 162 -14.66 1.59 -10.68
N LYS A 163 -15.56 1.19 -11.54
CA LYS A 163 -16.26 2.09 -12.49
C LYS A 163 -17.41 2.87 -11.87
N LYS A 164 -18.05 2.34 -10.83
CA LYS A 164 -19.22 2.94 -10.17
C LYS A 164 -18.88 3.88 -9.01
N ILE A 165 -17.72 3.80 -8.48
CA ILE A 165 -17.25 4.68 -7.41
C ILE A 165 -16.85 6.05 -7.94
#